data_945f3f045ce1e85715c20ce45916b8a9
#
_entry.id   945f3f045ce1e85715c20ce45916b8a9
#
_cell.length_a   1.000
_cell.length_b   1.000
_cell.length_c   1.000
_cell.angle_alpha   90.00
_cell.angle_beta   90.00
_cell.angle_gamma   90.00
#
_symmetry.space_group_name_H-M   'P 1'
#
loop_
_entity.id
_entity.type
_entity.pdbx_description
1 polymer ?
#
loop_
_entity_poly.entity_id
_entity_poly.type
_entity_poly.pdbx_seq_one_letter_code
_entity_poly.pdbx_strand_id
1 'polypeptide(L)'
;MIKGHTDIDIWNTDFFVNADYFSDDFIIYHNTGKEFTYNKLVRTLFYNHSYKTTYTSFILCLSGFSEIEIDSVKYTITQNTLLVMMPNQTVKYYEVSNDYRAHLIMISNKYFDTRDNFYKMASLLIPLKNHPCADLSLAETDLLKAYHVLLYKKISEQNNMFRNFTIQYLIQATFYEVCQLLLKHIEIEKRNMPHKEEIFKRFLKMVETYHYKERDISFYAEKLCLTPKYVSSTIKEVSG
;
A
#
# COMPACT_ATOMS: atom_id res chain seq x y z
N MET A 1 -23.99 22.59 4.51
CA MET A 1 -23.66 22.21 3.13
C MET A 1 -22.51 21.24 3.19
N ILE A 2 -22.78 19.95 3.09
CA ILE A 2 -21.79 18.88 3.04
C ILE A 2 -21.22 18.93 1.63
N LYS A 3 -19.96 19.39 1.47
CA LYS A 3 -19.27 19.32 0.20
C LYS A 3 -19.07 17.84 -0.12
N GLY A 4 -19.74 17.39 -1.19
CA GLY A 4 -19.65 16.04 -1.67
C GLY A 4 -18.21 15.66 -1.97
N HIS A 5 -17.79 14.51 -1.46
CA HIS A 5 -16.63 13.81 -1.95
C HIS A 5 -16.94 13.47 -3.42
N THR A 6 -16.26 14.11 -4.35
CA THR A 6 -16.20 13.60 -5.71
C THR A 6 -15.39 12.32 -5.64
N ASP A 7 -16.08 11.17 -5.70
CA ASP A 7 -15.43 9.91 -6.06
C ASP A 7 -14.82 10.15 -7.44
N ILE A 8 -13.53 10.45 -7.48
CA ILE A 8 -12.79 10.41 -8.73
C ILE A 8 -12.75 8.93 -9.05
N ASP A 9 -13.58 8.56 -10.01
CA ASP A 9 -13.51 7.24 -10.62
C ASP A 9 -12.14 7.16 -11.30
N ILE A 10 -11.16 6.60 -10.57
CA ILE A 10 -9.76 6.44 -11.03
C ILE A 10 -9.73 5.60 -12.31
N TRP A 11 -10.83 4.94 -12.65
CA TRP A 11 -11.08 4.19 -13.87
C TRP A 11 -11.21 5.08 -15.13
N ASN A 12 -11.17 6.40 -15.00
CA ASN A 12 -11.26 7.25 -16.16
C ASN A 12 -9.94 7.18 -16.96
N THR A 13 -10.06 6.76 -18.17
CA THR A 13 -9.14 6.32 -19.22
C THR A 13 -7.73 6.94 -19.28
N ASP A 14 -7.55 8.18 -18.82
CA ASP A 14 -6.27 8.89 -18.95
C ASP A 14 -5.20 8.45 -17.92
N PHE A 15 -5.62 7.94 -16.75
CA PHE A 15 -4.71 7.42 -15.74
C PHE A 15 -4.00 6.14 -16.23
N PHE A 16 -4.75 5.26 -16.88
CA PHE A 16 -4.25 3.94 -17.29
C PHE A 16 -3.52 3.95 -18.63
N VAL A 17 -3.85 4.88 -19.51
CA VAL A 17 -3.23 5.02 -20.85
C VAL A 17 -1.72 5.27 -20.76
N ASN A 18 -1.24 5.81 -19.65
CA ASN A 18 0.16 6.17 -19.47
C ASN A 18 0.93 5.26 -18.49
N ALA A 19 0.29 4.20 -18.00
CA ALA A 19 0.99 3.18 -17.22
C ALA A 19 1.96 2.41 -18.10
N ASP A 20 3.15 2.08 -17.59
CA ASP A 20 4.10 1.21 -18.29
C ASP A 20 3.59 -0.23 -18.37
N TYR A 21 2.76 -0.62 -17.40
CA TYR A 21 2.04 -1.88 -17.39
C TYR A 21 0.68 -1.71 -16.73
N PHE A 22 -0.34 -2.29 -17.36
CA PHE A 22 -1.71 -2.34 -16.85
C PHE A 22 -2.29 -3.74 -17.01
N SER A 23 -2.91 -4.24 -15.96
CA SER A 23 -3.77 -5.42 -15.94
C SER A 23 -4.87 -5.22 -14.90
N ASP A 24 -5.84 -6.14 -14.82
CA ASP A 24 -6.92 -6.08 -13.82
C ASP A 24 -6.41 -6.08 -12.38
N ASP A 25 -5.23 -6.66 -12.13
CA ASP A 25 -4.65 -6.82 -10.81
C ASP A 25 -3.55 -5.81 -10.48
N PHE A 26 -2.86 -5.26 -11.51
CA PHE A 26 -1.63 -4.48 -11.29
C PHE A 26 -1.51 -3.29 -12.22
N ILE A 27 -1.00 -2.18 -11.68
CA ILE A 27 -0.62 -1.00 -12.45
C ILE A 27 0.80 -0.61 -12.05
N ILE A 28 1.65 -0.34 -13.03
CA ILE A 28 3.05 0.00 -12.79
C ILE A 28 3.43 1.25 -13.58
N TYR A 29 4.07 2.18 -12.89
CA TYR A 29 4.70 3.36 -13.49
C TYR A 29 6.19 3.35 -13.21
N HIS A 30 6.97 3.40 -14.27
CA HIS A 30 8.42 3.55 -14.22
C HIS A 30 8.80 4.93 -14.73
N ASN A 31 9.00 5.88 -13.83
CA ASN A 31 9.27 7.25 -14.20
C ASN A 31 10.71 7.44 -14.70
N THR A 32 10.95 7.25 -15.99
CA THR A 32 12.26 7.41 -16.64
C THR A 32 12.46 8.76 -17.35
N GLY A 33 11.61 9.75 -17.09
CA GLY A 33 11.80 11.10 -17.65
C GLY A 33 11.17 11.35 -19.01
N LYS A 34 10.27 10.51 -19.49
CA LYS A 34 9.37 10.85 -20.62
C LYS A 34 8.37 11.92 -20.17
N GLU A 35 7.87 12.76 -21.10
CA GLU A 35 7.02 13.94 -20.85
C GLU A 35 5.75 13.70 -20.00
N PHE A 36 5.27 12.45 -19.88
CA PHE A 36 4.19 12.07 -18.99
C PHE A 36 4.76 11.49 -17.70
N THR A 37 5.16 12.37 -16.82
CA THR A 37 5.65 11.98 -15.50
C THR A 37 4.46 11.81 -14.55
N TYR A 38 4.58 10.89 -13.59
CA TYR A 38 3.69 10.77 -12.41
C TYR A 38 3.35 12.14 -11.82
N ASN A 39 4.27 13.07 -11.88
CA ASN A 39 4.16 14.46 -11.52
C ASN A 39 3.04 15.21 -12.26
N LYS A 40 2.97 15.08 -13.60
CA LYS A 40 1.91 15.70 -14.40
C LYS A 40 0.55 15.09 -14.05
N LEU A 41 0.52 13.77 -13.87
CA LEU A 41 -0.67 13.03 -13.45
C LEU A 41 -1.18 13.52 -12.09
N VAL A 42 -0.32 13.55 -11.06
CA VAL A 42 -0.67 14.01 -9.72
C VAL A 42 -1.17 15.46 -9.76
N ARG A 43 -0.49 16.33 -10.49
CA ARG A 43 -0.87 17.75 -10.62
C ARG A 43 -2.20 17.92 -11.38
N THR A 44 -2.47 17.10 -12.38
CA THR A 44 -3.68 17.25 -13.21
C THR A 44 -4.91 16.66 -12.53
N LEU A 45 -4.78 15.49 -11.90
CA LEU A 45 -5.92 14.73 -11.41
C LEU A 45 -6.12 14.85 -9.89
N PHE A 46 -5.04 14.95 -9.12
CA PHE A 46 -5.09 14.79 -7.67
C PHE A 46 -4.74 16.04 -6.87
N TYR A 47 -4.20 17.08 -7.51
CA TYR A 47 -3.80 18.28 -6.81
C TYR A 47 -4.98 19.00 -6.18
N ASN A 48 -4.93 19.20 -4.86
CA ASN A 48 -6.01 19.82 -4.05
C ASN A 48 -7.37 19.12 -4.08
N HIS A 49 -7.49 17.93 -4.71
CA HIS A 49 -8.69 17.12 -4.65
C HIS A 49 -8.49 15.94 -3.70
N SER A 50 -9.48 15.67 -2.84
CA SER A 50 -9.47 14.46 -2.01
C SER A 50 -10.12 13.33 -2.78
N TYR A 51 -9.50 12.16 -2.77
CA TYR A 51 -10.04 10.95 -3.37
C TYR A 51 -9.83 9.75 -2.44
N LYS A 52 -10.63 8.72 -2.63
CA LYS A 52 -10.43 7.42 -1.97
C LYS A 52 -9.66 6.49 -2.88
N THR A 53 -8.57 5.92 -2.34
CA THR A 53 -7.84 4.89 -3.08
C THR A 53 -8.58 3.55 -3.04
N THR A 54 -8.57 2.83 -4.15
CA THR A 54 -9.14 1.48 -4.30
C THR A 54 -8.07 0.40 -4.43
N TYR A 55 -6.81 0.81 -4.51
CA TYR A 55 -5.64 -0.05 -4.64
C TYR A 55 -4.73 0.07 -3.41
N THR A 56 -4.00 -1.00 -3.12
CA THR A 56 -2.78 -0.88 -2.31
C THR A 56 -1.69 -0.33 -3.21
N SER A 57 -1.14 0.84 -2.87
CA SER A 57 -0.13 1.53 -3.70
C SER A 57 1.18 1.65 -2.95
N PHE A 58 2.28 1.33 -3.61
CA PHE A 58 3.65 1.48 -3.12
C PHE A 58 4.36 2.53 -3.96
N ILE A 59 4.86 3.58 -3.32
CA ILE A 59 5.54 4.69 -3.96
C ILE A 59 6.93 4.82 -3.36
N LEU A 60 7.97 4.66 -4.18
CA LEU A 60 9.35 4.95 -3.78
C LEU A 60 9.76 6.28 -4.42
N CYS A 61 9.97 7.31 -3.62
CA CYS A 61 10.47 8.59 -4.11
C CYS A 61 11.96 8.49 -4.47
N LEU A 62 12.30 8.88 -5.70
CA LEU A 62 13.65 8.81 -6.26
C LEU A 62 14.34 10.19 -6.25
N SER A 63 13.59 11.27 -6.40
CA SER A 63 14.06 12.66 -6.33
C SER A 63 12.92 13.61 -6.08
N GLY A 64 13.25 14.84 -5.67
CA GLY A 64 12.27 15.87 -5.35
C GLY A 64 11.49 15.59 -4.07
N PHE A 65 10.33 16.23 -3.94
CA PHE A 65 9.44 16.01 -2.80
C PHE A 65 7.97 16.12 -3.20
N SER A 66 7.12 15.58 -2.33
CA SER A 66 5.66 15.70 -2.40
C SER A 66 5.08 15.86 -1.01
N GLU A 67 4.11 16.77 -0.84
CA GLU A 67 3.28 16.88 0.35
C GLU A 67 1.93 16.20 0.10
N ILE A 68 1.63 15.23 0.95
CA ILE A 68 0.43 14.40 0.84
C ILE A 68 -0.28 14.32 2.20
N GLU A 69 -1.59 14.30 2.19
CA GLU A 69 -2.42 14.00 3.36
C GLU A 69 -3.10 12.66 3.15
N ILE A 70 -3.00 11.78 4.14
CA ILE A 70 -3.65 10.48 4.17
C ILE A 70 -4.47 10.40 5.45
N ASP A 71 -5.78 10.20 5.33
CA ASP A 71 -6.73 10.15 6.46
C ASP A 71 -6.56 11.32 7.45
N SER A 72 -6.38 12.55 6.91
CA SER A 72 -6.19 13.80 7.66
C SER A 72 -4.83 13.95 8.36
N VAL A 73 -3.87 13.08 8.09
CA VAL A 73 -2.48 13.21 8.56
C VAL A 73 -1.58 13.62 7.40
N LYS A 74 -0.78 14.65 7.58
CA LYS A 74 0.14 15.15 6.55
C LYS A 74 1.48 14.46 6.63
N TYR A 75 2.02 14.14 5.45
CA TYR A 75 3.33 13.53 5.25
C TYR A 75 4.10 14.30 4.20
N THR A 76 5.39 14.48 4.42
CA THR A 76 6.34 15.00 3.41
C THR A 76 7.15 13.82 2.89
N ILE A 77 7.02 13.54 1.61
CA ILE A 77 7.69 12.45 0.93
C ILE A 77 8.90 13.03 0.21
N THR A 78 10.08 12.62 0.60
CA THR A 78 11.35 13.07 0.03
C THR A 78 12.12 11.92 -0.62
N GLN A 79 13.29 12.18 -1.16
CA GLN A 79 14.14 11.16 -1.75
C GLN A 79 14.41 10.03 -0.76
N ASN A 80 14.30 8.78 -1.22
CA ASN A 80 14.41 7.52 -0.48
C ASN A 80 13.25 7.23 0.49
N THR A 81 12.21 8.06 0.53
CA THR A 81 11.00 7.72 1.28
C THR A 81 10.17 6.71 0.51
N LEU A 82 9.82 5.60 1.17
CA LEU A 82 8.83 4.64 0.74
C LEU A 82 7.49 4.99 1.37
N LEU A 83 6.46 5.16 0.54
CA LEU A 83 5.08 5.43 0.96
C LEU A 83 4.18 4.26 0.58
N VAL A 84 3.29 3.89 1.49
CA VAL A 84 2.21 2.93 1.24
C VAL A 84 0.86 3.59 1.44
N MET A 85 -0.02 3.46 0.47
CA MET A 85 -1.42 3.84 0.59
C MET A 85 -2.29 2.59 0.50
N MET A 86 -3.26 2.51 1.40
CA MET A 86 -4.16 1.36 1.54
C MET A 86 -5.52 1.66 0.91
N PRO A 87 -6.28 0.65 0.48
CA PRO A 87 -7.65 0.85 0.01
C PRO A 87 -8.53 1.54 1.06
N ASN A 88 -9.46 2.35 0.57
CA ASN A 88 -10.39 3.15 1.33
C ASN A 88 -9.78 4.31 2.14
N GLN A 89 -8.47 4.55 2.08
CA GLN A 89 -7.87 5.75 2.64
C GLN A 89 -8.25 6.97 1.81
N THR A 90 -8.46 8.10 2.48
CA THR A 90 -8.66 9.39 1.82
C THR A 90 -7.31 10.04 1.61
N VAL A 91 -7.01 10.38 0.37
CA VAL A 91 -5.71 10.92 -0.05
C VAL A 91 -5.90 12.29 -0.71
N LYS A 92 -5.00 13.22 -0.41
CA LYS A 92 -4.95 14.54 -1.03
C LYS A 92 -3.50 15.00 -1.21
N TYR A 93 -3.14 15.43 -2.40
CA TYR A 93 -1.83 16.04 -2.68
C TYR A 93 -1.91 17.57 -2.56
N TYR A 94 -0.97 18.16 -1.84
CA TYR A 94 -0.86 19.61 -1.64
C TYR A 94 0.25 20.23 -2.47
N GLU A 95 1.40 19.56 -2.53
CA GLU A 95 2.54 20.05 -3.28
C GLU A 95 3.34 18.90 -3.90
N VAL A 96 3.86 19.13 -5.09
CA VAL A 96 4.74 18.19 -5.78
C VAL A 96 5.82 19.02 -6.50
N SER A 97 7.08 18.81 -6.16
CA SER A 97 8.20 19.53 -6.78
C SER A 97 8.33 19.19 -8.28
N ASN A 98 8.97 20.07 -9.05
CA ASN A 98 9.09 19.88 -10.49
C ASN A 98 9.98 18.67 -10.86
N ASP A 99 10.94 18.36 -10.00
CA ASP A 99 11.90 17.28 -10.15
C ASP A 99 11.46 16.00 -9.42
N TYR A 100 10.23 15.95 -8.91
CA TYR A 100 9.70 14.75 -8.25
C TYR A 100 9.66 13.57 -9.20
N ARG A 101 10.30 12.49 -8.81
CA ARG A 101 10.32 11.21 -9.52
C ARG A 101 10.04 10.08 -8.54
N ALA A 102 9.24 9.13 -8.96
CA ALA A 102 8.90 8.00 -8.11
C ALA A 102 8.65 6.73 -8.94
N HIS A 103 8.95 5.59 -8.37
CA HIS A 103 8.42 4.32 -8.82
C HIS A 103 7.08 4.06 -8.14
N LEU A 104 6.09 3.64 -8.91
CA LEU A 104 4.75 3.33 -8.40
C LEU A 104 4.33 1.92 -8.83
N ILE A 105 3.88 1.13 -7.87
CA ILE A 105 3.20 -0.14 -8.09
C ILE A 105 1.87 -0.07 -7.36
N MET A 106 0.77 -0.34 -8.07
CA MET A 106 -0.57 -0.43 -7.51
C MET A 106 -1.08 -1.86 -7.66
N ILE A 107 -1.63 -2.41 -6.59
CA ILE A 107 -2.14 -3.78 -6.53
C ILE A 107 -3.62 -3.74 -6.17
N SER A 108 -4.45 -4.35 -6.99
CA SER A 108 -5.90 -4.43 -6.77
C SER A 108 -6.23 -5.29 -5.55
N ASN A 109 -7.32 -4.95 -4.85
CA ASN A 109 -7.81 -5.77 -3.74
C ASN A 109 -8.17 -7.19 -4.17
N LYS A 110 -8.63 -7.37 -5.40
CA LYS A 110 -8.98 -8.69 -5.94
C LYS A 110 -7.81 -9.66 -5.91
N TYR A 111 -6.57 -9.13 -6.06
CA TYR A 111 -5.36 -9.94 -5.98
C TYR A 111 -5.16 -10.57 -4.59
N PHE A 112 -5.59 -9.90 -3.54
CA PHE A 112 -5.47 -10.36 -2.16
C PHE A 112 -6.66 -11.21 -1.68
N ASP A 113 -7.77 -11.25 -2.43
CA ASP A 113 -9.01 -11.94 -2.06
C ASP A 113 -8.92 -13.48 -2.13
N THR A 114 -7.77 -14.05 -2.42
CA THR A 114 -7.56 -15.49 -2.30
C THR A 114 -7.54 -15.86 -0.81
N ARG A 115 -8.48 -16.75 -0.39
CA ARG A 115 -8.74 -17.11 1.02
C ARG A 115 -7.49 -17.46 1.83
N ASP A 116 -6.49 -18.07 1.20
CA ASP A 116 -5.27 -18.53 1.89
C ASP A 116 -4.28 -17.37 2.19
N ASN A 117 -4.40 -16.25 1.50
CA ASN A 117 -3.51 -15.11 1.65
C ASN A 117 -4.13 -13.95 2.45
N PHE A 118 -5.46 -13.88 2.57
CA PHE A 118 -6.16 -12.75 3.19
C PHE A 118 -5.66 -12.44 4.61
N TYR A 119 -5.59 -13.44 5.47
CA TYR A 119 -5.17 -13.25 6.87
C TYR A 119 -3.69 -12.86 6.98
N LYS A 120 -2.84 -13.47 6.15
CA LYS A 120 -1.42 -13.08 6.09
C LYS A 120 -1.27 -11.64 5.63
N MET A 121 -2.00 -11.25 4.59
CA MET A 121 -2.00 -9.89 4.06
C MET A 121 -2.54 -8.89 5.08
N ALA A 122 -3.67 -9.16 5.71
CA ALA A 122 -4.24 -8.30 6.73
C ALA A 122 -3.27 -8.06 7.89
N SER A 123 -2.60 -9.12 8.37
CA SER A 123 -1.61 -9.01 9.45
C SER A 123 -0.38 -8.18 9.08
N LEU A 124 0.00 -8.15 7.80
CA LEU A 124 1.12 -7.35 7.30
C LEU A 124 0.71 -5.89 7.04
N LEU A 125 -0.47 -5.68 6.46
CA LEU A 125 -0.89 -4.37 5.96
C LEU A 125 -1.48 -3.47 7.06
N ILE A 126 -2.16 -4.02 8.06
CA ILE A 126 -2.81 -3.21 9.09
C ILE A 126 -1.83 -2.37 9.92
N PRO A 127 -0.67 -2.89 10.35
CA PRO A 127 0.33 -2.06 11.02
C PRO A 127 0.83 -0.89 10.15
N LEU A 128 0.81 -1.06 8.82
CA LEU A 128 1.26 -0.04 7.88
C LEU A 128 0.26 1.12 7.71
N LYS A 129 -1.02 0.91 8.05
CA LYS A 129 -2.05 1.94 7.95
C LYS A 129 -1.70 3.19 8.77
N ASN A 130 -1.18 2.98 9.98
CA ASN A 130 -0.82 4.06 10.90
C ASN A 130 0.61 4.59 10.69
N HIS A 131 1.45 3.85 9.94
CA HIS A 131 2.84 4.19 9.62
C HIS A 131 3.07 4.00 8.11
N PRO A 132 2.45 4.84 7.27
CA PRO A 132 2.46 4.64 5.83
C PRO A 132 3.79 4.97 5.17
N CYS A 133 4.72 5.62 5.87
CA CYS A 133 5.99 6.08 5.35
C CYS A 133 7.18 5.47 6.10
N ALA A 134 8.26 5.22 5.37
CA ALA A 134 9.57 4.88 5.94
C ALA A 134 10.68 5.53 5.12
N ASP A 135 11.66 6.14 5.81
CA ASP A 135 12.87 6.66 5.17
C ASP A 135 13.89 5.52 5.08
N LEU A 136 14.15 5.07 3.85
CA LEU A 136 15.01 3.95 3.57
C LEU A 136 16.48 4.36 3.53
N SER A 137 17.36 3.46 3.95
CA SER A 137 18.79 3.55 3.66
C SER A 137 19.06 3.46 2.15
N LEU A 138 20.23 3.89 1.71
CA LEU A 138 20.64 3.77 0.31
C LEU A 138 20.61 2.33 -0.18
N ALA A 139 21.05 1.37 0.65
CA ALA A 139 21.04 -0.05 0.29
C ALA A 139 19.62 -0.60 0.11
N GLU A 140 18.68 -0.23 0.98
CA GLU A 140 17.27 -0.61 0.88
C GLU A 140 16.61 0.03 -0.36
N THR A 141 16.91 1.30 -0.61
CA THR A 141 16.44 1.99 -1.81
C THR A 141 16.95 1.33 -3.10
N ASP A 142 18.24 0.97 -3.15
CA ASP A 142 18.84 0.34 -4.32
C ASP A 142 18.29 -1.09 -4.54
N LEU A 143 17.98 -1.80 -3.46
CA LEU A 143 17.28 -3.08 -3.54
C LEU A 143 15.90 -2.94 -4.22
N LEU A 144 15.06 -1.99 -3.77
CA LEU A 144 13.75 -1.78 -4.38
C LEU A 144 13.85 -1.27 -5.83
N LYS A 145 14.84 -0.44 -6.14
CA LYS A 145 15.13 -0.04 -7.53
C LYS A 145 15.49 -1.27 -8.40
N ALA A 146 16.26 -2.22 -7.88
CA ALA A 146 16.63 -3.42 -8.62
C ALA A 146 15.40 -4.28 -8.95
N TYR A 147 14.47 -4.48 -8.00
CA TYR A 147 13.19 -5.13 -8.25
C TYR A 147 12.40 -4.40 -9.35
N HIS A 148 12.32 -3.08 -9.28
CA HIS A 148 11.57 -2.29 -10.24
C HIS A 148 12.19 -2.35 -11.64
N VAL A 149 13.52 -2.28 -11.77
CA VAL A 149 14.23 -2.42 -13.05
C VAL A 149 14.00 -3.80 -13.66
N LEU A 150 14.05 -4.87 -12.83
CA LEU A 150 13.80 -6.22 -13.29
C LEU A 150 12.35 -6.37 -13.79
N LEU A 151 11.41 -5.84 -13.04
CA LEU A 151 9.99 -5.82 -13.40
C LEU A 151 9.77 -5.09 -14.72
N TYR A 152 10.35 -3.90 -14.89
CA TYR A 152 10.26 -3.12 -16.12
C TYR A 152 10.85 -3.86 -17.35
N LYS A 153 12.00 -4.53 -17.18
CA LYS A 153 12.56 -5.37 -18.25
C LYS A 153 11.59 -6.47 -18.67
N LYS A 154 10.92 -7.13 -17.72
CA LYS A 154 9.95 -8.19 -18.03
C LYS A 154 8.68 -7.65 -18.67
N ILE A 155 8.24 -6.46 -18.29
CA ILE A 155 7.12 -5.77 -18.94
C ILE A 155 7.41 -5.48 -20.41
N SER A 156 8.64 -5.10 -20.72
CA SER A 156 9.06 -4.77 -22.09
C SER A 156 9.29 -5.99 -23.00
N GLU A 157 9.37 -7.21 -22.47
CA GLU A 157 9.50 -8.43 -23.25
C GLU A 157 8.18 -8.77 -23.98
N GLN A 158 8.18 -8.84 -25.33
CA GLN A 158 6.97 -9.12 -26.11
C GLN A 158 6.75 -10.61 -26.41
N ASN A 159 7.82 -11.40 -26.55
CA ASN A 159 7.78 -12.78 -27.04
C ASN A 159 8.08 -13.83 -25.96
N ASN A 160 7.56 -13.66 -24.75
CA ASN A 160 7.76 -14.62 -23.67
C ASN A 160 6.41 -15.20 -23.23
N MET A 161 6.22 -16.49 -23.45
CA MET A 161 4.98 -17.21 -23.10
C MET A 161 4.67 -17.14 -21.59
N PHE A 162 5.69 -17.06 -20.76
CA PHE A 162 5.54 -16.97 -19.29
C PHE A 162 5.61 -15.54 -18.73
N ARG A 163 5.61 -14.52 -19.61
CA ARG A 163 5.76 -13.12 -19.22
C ARG A 163 4.83 -12.70 -18.09
N ASN A 164 3.53 -12.96 -18.22
CA ASN A 164 2.54 -12.54 -17.24
C ASN A 164 2.75 -13.23 -15.88
N PHE A 165 3.06 -14.52 -15.87
CA PHE A 165 3.41 -15.23 -14.63
C PHE A 165 4.67 -14.65 -13.98
N THR A 166 5.70 -14.39 -14.78
CA THR A 166 6.94 -13.79 -14.26
C THR A 166 6.70 -12.42 -13.65
N ILE A 167 5.91 -11.56 -14.32
CA ILE A 167 5.52 -10.23 -13.80
C ILE A 167 4.76 -10.38 -12.48
N GLN A 168 3.76 -11.27 -12.42
CA GLN A 168 2.97 -11.52 -11.23
C GLN A 168 3.83 -11.93 -10.03
N TYR A 169 4.75 -12.89 -10.20
CA TYR A 169 5.63 -13.33 -9.11
C TYR A 169 6.68 -12.28 -8.72
N LEU A 170 7.15 -11.46 -9.65
CA LEU A 170 8.04 -10.34 -9.32
C LEU A 170 7.32 -9.26 -8.51
N ILE A 171 6.07 -8.95 -8.85
CA ILE A 171 5.24 -8.02 -8.06
C ILE A 171 5.02 -8.58 -6.65
N GLN A 172 4.71 -9.87 -6.54
CA GLN A 172 4.53 -10.52 -5.26
C GLN A 172 5.81 -10.50 -4.41
N ALA A 173 6.97 -10.78 -5.01
CA ALA A 173 8.26 -10.68 -4.33
C ALA A 173 8.54 -9.25 -3.86
N THR A 174 8.31 -8.25 -4.73
CA THR A 174 8.46 -6.83 -4.39
C THR A 174 7.54 -6.43 -3.24
N PHE A 175 6.29 -6.92 -3.25
CA PHE A 175 5.33 -6.67 -2.18
C PHE A 175 5.84 -7.15 -0.81
N TYR A 176 6.34 -8.39 -0.73
CA TYR A 176 6.87 -8.91 0.53
C TYR A 176 8.12 -8.17 0.99
N GLU A 177 9.01 -7.77 0.07
CA GLU A 177 10.17 -6.95 0.38
C GLU A 177 9.77 -5.58 0.96
N VAL A 178 8.83 -4.91 0.32
CA VAL A 178 8.25 -3.63 0.81
C VAL A 178 7.67 -3.82 2.21
N CYS A 179 6.87 -4.86 2.43
CA CYS A 179 6.30 -5.15 3.76
C CYS A 179 7.40 -5.38 4.81
N GLN A 180 8.44 -6.14 4.48
CA GLN A 180 9.57 -6.40 5.37
C GLN A 180 10.30 -5.10 5.77
N LEU A 181 10.59 -4.24 4.80
CA LEU A 181 11.25 -2.96 5.04
C LEU A 181 10.41 -2.06 5.94
N LEU A 182 9.13 -1.90 5.63
CA LEU A 182 8.23 -1.06 6.42
C LEU A 182 8.07 -1.59 7.85
N LEU A 183 7.87 -2.90 8.03
CA LEU A 183 7.76 -3.49 9.37
C LEU A 183 9.04 -3.30 10.18
N LYS A 184 10.21 -3.43 9.55
CA LYS A 184 11.49 -3.16 10.19
C LYS A 184 11.56 -1.71 10.71
N HIS A 185 11.15 -0.73 9.93
CA HIS A 185 11.12 0.68 10.34
C HIS A 185 10.09 0.94 11.44
N ILE A 186 8.92 0.32 11.37
CA ILE A 186 7.90 0.37 12.42
C ILE A 186 8.43 -0.21 13.74
N GLU A 187 9.14 -1.34 13.72
CA GLU A 187 9.72 -1.95 14.92
C GLU A 187 10.81 -1.07 15.55
N ILE A 188 11.57 -0.34 14.75
CA ILE A 188 12.57 0.62 15.24
C ILE A 188 11.87 1.79 15.96
N GLU A 189 10.75 2.29 15.44
CA GLU A 189 9.96 3.34 16.07
C GLU A 189 9.15 2.84 17.27
N LYS A 190 8.69 1.60 17.26
CA LYS A 190 7.82 0.98 18.27
C LYS A 190 8.60 0.30 19.41
N ARG A 191 9.27 1.04 20.22
CA ARG A 191 9.50 0.56 21.62
C ARG A 191 8.23 0.55 22.48
N ASN A 192 7.10 1.12 21.98
CA ASN A 192 5.81 1.17 22.66
C ASN A 192 4.66 0.92 21.68
N MET A 193 4.38 -0.34 21.32
CA MET A 193 3.21 -0.68 20.51
C MET A 193 1.93 -0.39 21.33
N PRO A 194 0.95 0.36 20.81
CA PRO A 194 -0.33 0.55 21.48
C PRO A 194 -0.96 -0.81 21.82
N HIS A 195 -1.44 -0.98 23.04
CA HIS A 195 -2.02 -2.25 23.53
C HIS A 195 -3.11 -2.82 22.63
N LYS A 196 -3.89 -1.97 21.97
CA LYS A 196 -4.95 -2.39 21.04
C LYS A 196 -4.42 -3.04 19.77
N GLU A 197 -3.30 -2.58 19.24
CA GLU A 197 -2.66 -3.18 18.05
C GLU A 197 -2.09 -4.56 18.39
N GLU A 198 -1.54 -4.75 19.59
CA GLU A 198 -1.07 -6.05 20.06
C GLU A 198 -2.23 -7.05 20.18
N ILE A 199 -3.35 -6.64 20.78
CA ILE A 199 -4.57 -7.45 20.85
C ILE A 199 -5.04 -7.84 19.45
N PHE A 200 -5.08 -6.89 18.52
CA PHE A 200 -5.49 -7.13 17.16
C PHE A 200 -4.56 -8.12 16.43
N LYS A 201 -3.24 -7.97 16.57
CA LYS A 201 -2.25 -8.91 16.03
C LYS A 201 -2.46 -10.34 16.57
N ARG A 202 -2.67 -10.47 17.89
CA ARG A 202 -2.96 -11.77 18.51
C ARG A 202 -4.28 -12.36 18.03
N PHE A 203 -5.32 -11.52 17.86
CA PHE A 203 -6.60 -11.93 17.29
C PHE A 203 -6.43 -12.48 15.88
N LEU A 204 -5.74 -11.77 14.97
CA LEU A 204 -5.51 -12.23 13.59
C LEU A 204 -4.77 -13.57 13.54
N LYS A 205 -3.74 -13.76 14.38
CA LYS A 205 -3.02 -15.03 14.45
C LYS A 205 -3.92 -16.20 14.89
N MET A 206 -4.86 -15.95 15.80
CA MET A 206 -5.83 -16.96 16.20
C MET A 206 -6.87 -17.22 15.11
N VAL A 207 -7.34 -16.17 14.42
CA VAL A 207 -8.25 -16.34 13.28
C VAL A 207 -7.57 -17.19 12.20
N GLU A 208 -6.31 -16.95 11.85
CA GLU A 208 -5.55 -17.78 10.92
C GLU A 208 -5.56 -19.26 11.32
N THR A 209 -5.46 -19.53 12.62
CA THR A 209 -5.39 -20.90 13.14
C THR A 209 -6.76 -21.59 13.25
N TYR A 210 -7.81 -20.86 13.64
CA TYR A 210 -9.07 -21.45 14.07
C TYR A 210 -10.28 -21.13 13.18
N HIS A 211 -10.20 -20.23 12.19
CA HIS A 211 -11.34 -19.76 11.41
C HIS A 211 -12.13 -20.86 10.69
N TYR A 212 -11.54 -22.02 10.42
CA TYR A 212 -12.23 -23.15 9.82
C TYR A 212 -13.24 -23.81 10.77
N LYS A 213 -12.98 -23.71 12.09
CA LYS A 213 -13.78 -24.37 13.14
C LYS A 213 -14.59 -23.38 13.95
N GLU A 214 -14.05 -22.20 14.19
CA GLU A 214 -14.56 -21.23 15.13
C GLU A 214 -14.87 -19.90 14.42
N ARG A 215 -16.14 -19.49 14.50
CA ARG A 215 -16.65 -18.26 13.87
C ARG A 215 -17.15 -17.23 14.88
N ASP A 216 -17.34 -17.66 16.15
CA ASP A 216 -17.85 -16.78 17.19
C ASP A 216 -16.73 -15.96 17.81
N ILE A 217 -16.94 -14.64 17.90
CA ILE A 217 -16.03 -13.70 18.54
C ILE A 217 -15.77 -14.07 20.01
N SER A 218 -16.71 -14.73 20.66
CA SER A 218 -16.61 -15.15 22.07
C SER A 218 -15.45 -16.12 22.29
N PHE A 219 -15.24 -17.06 21.36
CA PHE A 219 -14.11 -17.99 21.40
C PHE A 219 -12.76 -17.26 21.40
N TYR A 220 -12.60 -16.28 20.52
CA TYR A 220 -11.37 -15.50 20.40
C TYR A 220 -11.17 -14.60 21.62
N ALA A 221 -12.24 -14.02 22.12
CA ALA A 221 -12.20 -13.16 23.31
C ALA A 221 -11.78 -13.95 24.56
N GLU A 222 -12.32 -15.16 24.74
CA GLU A 222 -11.92 -16.06 25.82
C GLU A 222 -10.43 -16.38 25.77
N LYS A 223 -9.90 -16.75 24.58
CA LYS A 223 -8.48 -17.04 24.38
C LYS A 223 -7.58 -15.81 24.58
N LEU A 224 -8.09 -14.61 24.37
CA LEU A 224 -7.41 -13.35 24.65
C LEU A 224 -7.51 -12.91 26.11
N CYS A 225 -8.34 -13.59 26.92
CA CYS A 225 -8.70 -13.16 28.29
C CYS A 225 -9.37 -11.77 28.31
N LEU A 226 -10.24 -11.50 27.32
CA LEU A 226 -10.94 -10.23 27.11
C LEU A 226 -12.44 -10.46 26.94
N THR A 227 -13.23 -9.39 27.01
CA THR A 227 -14.67 -9.48 26.70
C THR A 227 -14.92 -9.43 25.20
N PRO A 228 -15.95 -10.13 24.65
CA PRO A 228 -16.29 -10.06 23.22
C PRO A 228 -16.54 -8.64 22.73
N LYS A 229 -17.19 -7.80 23.54
CA LYS A 229 -17.43 -6.38 23.24
C LYS A 229 -16.13 -5.60 23.06
N TYR A 230 -15.16 -5.81 23.96
CA TYR A 230 -13.87 -5.12 23.89
C TYR A 230 -13.05 -5.58 22.67
N VAL A 231 -13.03 -6.88 22.40
CA VAL A 231 -12.35 -7.42 21.19
C VAL A 231 -12.99 -6.85 19.91
N SER A 232 -14.32 -6.88 19.79
CA SER A 232 -15.02 -6.31 18.64
C SER A 232 -14.76 -4.83 18.43
N SER A 233 -14.77 -4.03 19.52
CA SER A 233 -14.47 -2.60 19.42
C SER A 233 -13.02 -2.33 19.03
N THR A 234 -12.09 -3.12 19.57
CA THR A 234 -10.66 -3.03 19.26
C THR A 234 -10.40 -3.38 17.80
N ILE A 235 -11.01 -4.46 17.29
CA ILE A 235 -10.91 -4.86 15.89
C ILE A 235 -11.40 -3.72 15.00
N LYS A 236 -12.59 -3.19 15.27
CA LYS A 236 -13.17 -2.10 14.47
C LYS A 236 -12.31 -0.84 14.49
N GLU A 237 -11.73 -0.50 15.63
CA GLU A 237 -10.90 0.71 15.77
C GLU A 237 -9.56 0.57 15.04
N VAL A 238 -8.94 -0.61 15.09
CA VAL A 238 -7.63 -0.85 14.47
C VAL A 238 -7.74 -1.15 12.97
N SER A 239 -8.79 -1.87 12.54
CA SER A 239 -8.96 -2.23 11.12
C SER A 239 -9.67 -1.15 10.29
N GLY A 240 -10.42 -0.27 10.90
CA GLY A 240 -11.25 0.76 10.25
C GLY A 240 -12.63 0.26 9.97
#